data_a908523a630c37bde42313c773e7622a
#
_entry.id   a908523a630c37bde42313c773e7622a
#
_cell.length_a   1.000
_cell.length_b   1.000
_cell.length_c   1.000
_cell.angle_alpha   90.00
_cell.angle_beta   90.00
_cell.angle_gamma   90.00
#
_symmetry.space_group_name_H-M   'P 1'
#
loop_
_entity.id
_entity.type
_entity.pdbx_description
1 polymer ?
#
loop_
_entity_poly.entity_id
_entity_poly.type
_entity_poly.pdbx_seq_one_letter_code
_entity_poly.pdbx_strand_id
1 'polypeptide(L)'
;GLIHDEGPDKDGGCGPYVQSERQKTGIYLKYAKKLIEKGEAYYCFCDKERLESLRKNVAGKELMMYDKHCLHLSKEEIQAKLDAGVPYVIRQNVPNEGTTKFVDEIYGEIEVPNAELDDMILIKSDGYPTYNFANVVDDHLMGITHVVRGNEYLSSAPKYNRLYEAFGGEVPVYVHCPLITNAEHQKLSKRSGHSSYEDLLEQGFVSEAIVNYVALLGWCPQDNREIFSLQELVEAFDYHNMSKSPAVFDIQKLRWMNGEYLKAMDPEIFYEAALPYLK
;
A
#
# COMPACT_ATOMS: atom_id res chain seq x y z
N GLY A 1 12.41 -16.43 -9.98
CA GLY A 1 13.10 -15.49 -10.56
C GLY A 1 13.11 -14.03 -10.16
N LEU A 2 12.08 -13.49 -9.49
CA LEU A 2 12.11 -12.09 -8.98
C LEU A 2 12.95 -12.04 -7.71
N ILE A 3 13.97 -11.16 -7.70
CA ILE A 3 14.88 -11.00 -6.58
C ILE A 3 14.76 -9.56 -6.07
N HIS A 4 14.49 -9.40 -4.77
CA HIS A 4 14.50 -8.09 -4.13
C HIS A 4 15.92 -7.70 -3.73
N ASP A 5 16.16 -6.39 -3.62
CA ASP A 5 17.48 -5.85 -3.25
C ASP A 5 17.64 -5.74 -1.74
N GLU A 6 16.54 -5.49 -1.03
CA GLU A 6 16.52 -5.21 0.41
C GLU A 6 15.20 -5.70 1.02
N GLY A 7 15.25 -6.25 2.22
CA GLY A 7 14.07 -6.75 2.93
C GLY A 7 14.42 -7.50 4.21
N PRO A 8 13.45 -8.16 4.87
CA PRO A 8 13.65 -8.85 6.16
C PRO A 8 14.72 -9.94 6.14
N ASP A 9 14.96 -10.57 5.00
CA ASP A 9 15.92 -11.64 4.76
C ASP A 9 17.19 -11.16 4.04
N LYS A 10 17.24 -9.89 3.65
CA LYS A 10 18.39 -9.29 2.95
C LYS A 10 18.58 -7.85 3.40
N ASP A 11 19.48 -7.64 4.36
CA ASP A 11 19.73 -6.31 4.93
C ASP A 11 20.47 -5.42 3.95
N GLY A 12 19.85 -4.28 3.61
CA GLY A 12 20.45 -3.21 2.81
C GLY A 12 20.95 -2.02 3.64
N GLY A 13 20.89 -2.13 4.98
CA GLY A 13 21.35 -1.10 5.91
C GLY A 13 20.25 -0.17 6.43
N CYS A 14 18.99 -0.37 6.04
CA CYS A 14 17.85 0.43 6.47
C CYS A 14 16.95 -0.29 7.52
N GLY A 15 17.38 -1.47 7.98
CA GLY A 15 16.64 -2.29 8.96
C GLY A 15 16.42 -1.61 10.32
N PRO A 16 15.59 -2.21 11.17
CA PRO A 16 14.80 -3.44 10.97
C PRO A 16 13.66 -3.26 9.95
N TYR A 17 13.42 -4.29 9.11
CA TYR A 17 12.38 -4.25 8.06
C TYR A 17 11.00 -4.73 8.56
N VAL A 18 10.95 -5.40 9.70
CA VAL A 18 9.70 -5.77 10.35
C VAL A 18 9.23 -4.62 11.23
N GLN A 19 8.07 -4.02 10.93
CA GLN A 19 7.58 -2.81 11.61
C GLN A 19 7.43 -2.99 13.12
N SER A 20 7.06 -4.16 13.61
CA SER A 20 6.97 -4.44 15.06
C SER A 20 8.34 -4.43 15.76
N GLU A 21 9.42 -4.73 15.06
CA GLU A 21 10.79 -4.60 15.57
C GLU A 21 11.26 -3.15 15.48
N ARG A 22 10.98 -2.50 14.37
CA ARG A 22 11.30 -1.08 14.13
C ARG A 22 10.60 -0.18 15.15
N GLN A 23 9.37 -0.51 15.56
CA GLN A 23 8.63 0.16 16.65
C GLN A 23 9.44 0.19 17.96
N LYS A 24 10.16 -0.87 18.30
CA LYS A 24 10.97 -0.95 19.53
C LYS A 24 12.10 0.08 19.57
N THR A 25 12.51 0.62 18.44
CA THR A 25 13.51 1.69 18.34
C THR A 25 12.96 3.06 18.74
N GLY A 26 11.65 3.20 18.89
CA GLY A 26 10.97 4.47 19.18
C GLY A 26 10.89 5.44 18.01
N ILE A 27 11.28 5.01 16.80
CA ILE A 27 11.42 5.89 15.62
C ILE A 27 10.08 6.55 15.24
N TYR A 28 8.98 5.81 15.24
CA TYR A 28 7.67 6.36 14.87
C TYR A 28 7.20 7.43 15.83
N LEU A 29 7.31 7.19 17.14
CA LEU A 29 6.97 8.20 18.15
C LEU A 29 7.86 9.45 18.03
N LYS A 30 9.14 9.28 17.74
CA LYS A 30 10.07 10.39 17.49
C LYS A 30 9.60 11.26 16.32
N TYR A 31 9.19 10.65 15.19
CA TYR A 31 8.68 11.38 14.03
C TYR A 31 7.32 12.03 14.30
N ALA A 32 6.41 11.35 15.01
CA ALA A 32 5.14 11.94 15.41
C ALA A 32 5.32 13.18 16.31
N LYS A 33 6.28 13.14 17.26
CA LYS A 33 6.61 14.31 18.10
C LYS A 33 7.17 15.47 17.29
N LYS A 34 8.04 15.21 16.30
CA LYS A 34 8.51 16.25 15.37
C LYS A 34 7.36 16.92 14.60
N LEU A 35 6.34 16.16 14.21
CA LEU A 35 5.15 16.72 13.56
C LEU A 35 4.34 17.59 14.54
N ILE A 36 4.22 17.21 15.80
CA ILE A 36 3.57 18.03 16.83
C ILE A 36 4.33 19.37 17.01
N GLU A 37 5.66 19.33 17.09
CA GLU A 37 6.49 20.53 17.20
C GLU A 37 6.32 21.49 16.01
N LYS A 38 6.04 20.96 14.83
CA LYS A 38 5.77 21.72 13.59
C LYS A 38 4.30 22.16 13.44
N GLY A 39 3.40 21.70 14.31
CA GLY A 39 1.97 21.96 14.21
C GLY A 39 1.24 21.09 13.17
N GLU A 40 1.92 20.10 12.59
CA GLU A 40 1.39 19.16 11.60
C GLU A 40 0.73 17.91 12.25
N ALA A 41 0.81 17.80 13.57
CA ALA A 41 0.13 16.79 14.35
C ALA A 41 -0.22 17.32 15.75
N TYR A 42 -1.10 16.64 16.46
CA TYR A 42 -1.51 17.00 17.80
C TYR A 42 -1.98 15.80 18.63
N TYR A 43 -1.97 15.95 19.96
CA TYR A 43 -2.51 14.97 20.88
C TYR A 43 -4.04 15.01 20.90
N CYS A 44 -4.67 13.86 20.84
CA CYS A 44 -6.12 13.70 20.94
C CYS A 44 -6.46 12.79 22.12
N PHE A 45 -7.19 13.31 23.09
CA PHE A 45 -7.60 12.64 24.33
C PHE A 45 -9.07 12.23 24.33
N CYS A 46 -9.74 12.25 23.16
CA CYS A 46 -11.14 11.86 23.05
C CYS A 46 -11.29 10.36 23.33
N ASP A 47 -12.27 10.03 24.16
CA ASP A 47 -12.68 8.66 24.39
C ASP A 47 -13.56 8.10 23.26
N LYS A 48 -13.90 6.82 23.37
CA LYS A 48 -14.69 6.12 22.37
C LYS A 48 -16.11 6.69 22.25
N GLU A 49 -16.74 7.04 23.37
CA GLU A 49 -18.10 7.58 23.42
C GLU A 49 -18.18 8.92 22.69
N ARG A 50 -17.20 9.82 22.93
CA ARG A 50 -17.07 11.10 22.23
C ARG A 50 -16.91 10.89 20.72
N LEU A 51 -16.05 9.96 20.32
CA LEU A 51 -15.81 9.69 18.90
C LEU A 51 -17.04 9.07 18.22
N GLU A 52 -17.76 8.18 18.88
CA GLU A 52 -18.99 7.61 18.35
C GLU A 52 -20.08 8.67 18.13
N SER A 53 -20.13 9.70 18.99
CA SER A 53 -21.08 10.82 18.82
C SER A 53 -20.87 11.63 17.55
N LEU A 54 -19.66 11.55 16.93
CA LEU A 54 -19.34 12.23 15.67
C LEU A 54 -19.84 11.48 14.43
N ARG A 55 -20.27 10.22 14.58
CA ARG A 55 -20.77 9.43 13.45
C ARG A 55 -22.05 10.06 12.91
N LYS A 56 -22.02 10.35 11.63
CA LYS A 56 -23.19 10.87 10.90
C LYS A 56 -23.58 9.87 9.81
N ASN A 57 -24.85 9.59 9.74
CA ASN A 57 -25.37 8.80 8.63
C ASN A 57 -25.75 9.77 7.50
N VAL A 58 -24.97 9.78 6.42
CA VAL A 58 -25.21 10.60 5.23
C VAL A 58 -25.48 9.66 4.07
N ALA A 59 -26.71 9.71 3.54
CA ALA A 59 -27.16 8.90 2.41
C ALA A 59 -26.90 7.38 2.57
N GLY A 60 -27.13 6.84 3.79
CA GLY A 60 -26.96 5.41 4.07
C GLY A 60 -25.52 4.96 4.28
N LYS A 61 -24.56 5.88 4.28
CA LYS A 61 -23.14 5.61 4.63
C LYS A 61 -22.80 6.27 5.96
N GLU A 62 -22.18 5.51 6.85
CA GLU A 62 -21.60 6.06 8.07
C GLU A 62 -20.33 6.82 7.69
N LEU A 63 -20.35 8.14 7.88
CA LEU A 63 -19.20 9.00 7.76
C LEU A 63 -18.79 9.45 9.17
N MET A 64 -17.54 9.30 9.52
CA MET A 64 -16.94 9.82 10.73
C MET A 64 -15.74 10.67 10.35
N MET A 65 -15.91 11.99 10.42
CA MET A 65 -14.80 12.94 10.36
C MET A 65 -14.54 13.49 11.76
N TYR A 66 -13.28 13.50 12.16
CA TYR A 66 -12.90 14.07 13.45
C TYR A 66 -12.99 15.60 13.42
N ASP A 67 -13.65 16.18 14.42
CA ASP A 67 -13.97 17.61 14.50
C ASP A 67 -12.85 18.50 15.06
N LYS A 68 -11.62 17.97 15.15
CA LYS A 68 -10.43 18.68 15.65
C LYS A 68 -10.55 19.21 17.10
N HIS A 69 -11.46 18.66 17.90
CA HIS A 69 -11.72 19.11 19.27
C HIS A 69 -10.45 19.31 20.10
N CYS A 70 -9.50 18.37 20.04
CA CYS A 70 -8.27 18.45 20.83
C CYS A 70 -7.17 19.33 20.20
N LEU A 71 -7.34 19.81 18.97
CA LEU A 71 -6.35 20.69 18.31
C LEU A 71 -6.17 22.02 19.05
N HIS A 72 -7.23 22.49 19.73
CA HIS A 72 -7.28 23.80 20.38
C HIS A 72 -6.94 23.77 21.87
N LEU A 73 -6.53 22.62 22.40
CA LEU A 73 -6.06 22.52 23.79
C LEU A 73 -4.77 23.33 23.99
N SER A 74 -4.68 24.05 25.10
CA SER A 74 -3.46 24.78 25.50
C SER A 74 -2.32 23.79 25.82
N LYS A 75 -1.09 24.26 25.79
CA LYS A 75 0.08 23.46 26.18
C LYS A 75 -0.02 22.96 27.62
N GLU A 76 -0.55 23.80 28.51
CA GLU A 76 -0.76 23.50 29.91
C GLU A 76 -1.81 22.38 30.09
N GLU A 77 -2.92 22.44 29.35
CA GLU A 77 -3.95 21.41 29.38
C GLU A 77 -3.43 20.08 28.84
N ILE A 78 -2.66 20.12 27.74
CA ILE A 78 -2.04 18.93 27.17
C ILE A 78 -1.08 18.32 28.21
N GLN A 79 -0.19 19.12 28.80
CA GLN A 79 0.77 18.64 29.79
C GLN A 79 0.08 18.04 31.00
N ALA A 80 -0.93 18.71 31.56
CA ALA A 80 -1.70 18.21 32.69
C ALA A 80 -2.35 16.83 32.39
N LYS A 81 -2.88 16.64 31.17
CA LYS A 81 -3.46 15.36 30.77
C LYS A 81 -2.39 14.26 30.60
N LEU A 82 -1.23 14.59 30.04
CA LEU A 82 -0.09 13.67 29.92
C LEU A 82 0.45 13.26 31.30
N ASP A 83 0.62 14.21 32.24
CA ASP A 83 1.09 13.98 33.61
C ASP A 83 0.09 13.13 34.40
N ALA A 84 -1.21 13.32 34.16
CA ALA A 84 -2.27 12.49 34.72
C ALA A 84 -2.40 11.11 34.11
N GLY A 85 -1.60 10.76 33.08
CA GLY A 85 -1.63 9.47 32.41
C GLY A 85 -2.92 9.23 31.58
N VAL A 86 -3.61 10.29 31.15
CA VAL A 86 -4.80 10.15 30.32
C VAL A 86 -4.42 9.49 28.99
N PRO A 87 -5.08 8.40 28.56
CA PRO A 87 -4.83 7.78 27.28
C PRO A 87 -5.02 8.74 26.12
N TYR A 88 -4.11 8.70 25.15
CA TYR A 88 -4.16 9.58 23.99
C TYR A 88 -3.80 8.84 22.70
N VAL A 89 -4.16 9.45 21.58
CA VAL A 89 -3.61 9.15 20.26
C VAL A 89 -2.94 10.40 19.71
N ILE A 90 -2.07 10.25 18.71
CA ILE A 90 -1.53 11.39 17.95
C ILE A 90 -2.23 11.39 16.59
N ARG A 91 -2.81 12.53 16.21
CA ARG A 91 -3.47 12.74 14.93
C ARG A 91 -2.68 13.67 14.03
N GLN A 92 -2.74 13.44 12.73
CA GLN A 92 -2.31 14.39 11.72
C GLN A 92 -3.20 15.64 11.79
N ASN A 93 -2.63 16.81 11.58
CA ASN A 93 -3.38 18.05 11.43
C ASN A 93 -3.47 18.42 9.95
N VAL A 94 -4.60 18.12 9.31
CA VAL A 94 -4.87 18.50 7.93
C VAL A 94 -5.57 19.86 7.91
N PRO A 95 -5.11 20.87 7.17
CA PRO A 95 -5.84 22.14 7.04
C PRO A 95 -7.27 21.93 6.52
N ASN A 96 -8.21 22.71 6.98
CA ASN A 96 -9.60 22.64 6.48
C ASN A 96 -9.78 23.32 5.11
N GLU A 97 -8.89 24.27 4.81
CA GLU A 97 -8.95 25.06 3.56
C GLU A 97 -7.93 24.59 2.55
N GLY A 98 -8.18 24.90 1.26
CA GLY A 98 -7.30 24.57 0.16
C GLY A 98 -7.49 23.16 -0.36
N THR A 99 -6.56 22.75 -1.21
CA THR A 99 -6.55 21.44 -1.86
C THR A 99 -5.17 20.80 -1.76
N THR A 100 -5.14 19.47 -1.75
CA THR A 100 -3.90 18.70 -1.90
C THR A 100 -3.88 18.08 -3.29
N LYS A 101 -2.83 18.36 -4.04
CA LYS A 101 -2.63 17.84 -5.40
C LYS A 101 -1.46 16.88 -5.44
N PHE A 102 -1.57 15.87 -6.27
CA PHE A 102 -0.45 14.99 -6.61
C PHE A 102 -0.64 14.37 -7.99
N VAL A 103 0.43 13.83 -8.54
CA VAL A 103 0.40 13.09 -9.80
C VAL A 103 0.63 11.63 -9.51
N ASP A 104 -0.26 10.80 -10.03
CA ASP A 104 -0.10 9.35 -10.09
C ASP A 104 0.23 8.96 -11.52
N GLU A 105 1.23 8.13 -11.72
CA GLU A 105 1.71 7.79 -13.07
C GLU A 105 0.65 7.06 -13.91
N ILE A 106 -0.28 6.36 -13.25
CA ILE A 106 -1.37 5.65 -13.94
C ILE A 106 -2.62 6.52 -14.04
N TYR A 107 -3.03 7.15 -12.93
CA TYR A 107 -4.31 7.88 -12.86
C TYR A 107 -4.19 9.36 -13.27
N GLY A 108 -2.97 9.89 -13.35
CA GLY A 108 -2.71 11.30 -13.70
C GLY A 108 -2.86 12.25 -12.53
N GLU A 109 -3.12 13.52 -12.81
CA GLU A 109 -3.30 14.54 -11.78
C GLU A 109 -4.56 14.29 -10.96
N ILE A 110 -4.39 14.29 -9.64
CA ILE A 110 -5.47 14.11 -8.65
C ILE A 110 -5.44 15.30 -7.71
N GLU A 111 -6.61 15.90 -7.52
CA GLU A 111 -6.82 17.03 -6.62
C GLU A 111 -7.95 16.69 -5.65
N VAL A 112 -7.68 16.84 -4.35
CA VAL A 112 -8.65 16.55 -3.29
C VAL A 112 -8.79 17.77 -2.38
N PRO A 113 -10.01 18.27 -2.14
CA PRO A 113 -10.24 19.31 -1.15
C PRO A 113 -9.77 18.85 0.23
N ASN A 114 -9.00 19.68 0.93
CA ASN A 114 -8.50 19.34 2.25
C ASN A 114 -9.65 19.07 3.27
N ALA A 115 -10.78 19.72 3.09
CA ALA A 115 -11.99 19.50 3.90
C ALA A 115 -12.54 18.07 3.82
N GLU A 116 -12.15 17.28 2.81
CA GLU A 116 -12.54 15.88 2.65
C GLU A 116 -11.52 14.91 3.29
N LEU A 117 -10.36 15.44 3.73
CA LEU A 117 -9.30 14.65 4.34
C LEU A 117 -9.47 14.66 5.86
N ASP A 118 -9.73 13.48 6.45
CA ASP A 118 -9.81 13.33 7.89
C ASP A 118 -8.42 13.38 8.55
N ASP A 119 -8.36 13.91 9.78
CA ASP A 119 -7.17 13.87 10.62
C ASP A 119 -6.88 12.44 11.08
N MET A 120 -6.14 11.71 10.28
CA MET A 120 -5.87 10.30 10.56
C MET A 120 -5.04 10.12 11.84
N ILE A 121 -5.25 9.00 12.52
CA ILE A 121 -4.41 8.62 13.65
C ILE A 121 -3.04 8.21 13.13
N LEU A 122 -1.99 8.80 13.67
CA LEU A 122 -0.59 8.46 13.42
C LEU A 122 -0.09 7.44 14.42
N ILE A 123 -0.26 7.73 15.73
CA ILE A 123 0.10 6.83 16.83
C ILE A 123 -1.17 6.49 17.62
N LYS A 124 -1.39 5.20 17.80
CA LYS A 124 -2.51 4.65 18.59
C LYS A 124 -2.26 4.79 20.10
N SER A 125 -3.29 4.58 20.91
CA SER A 125 -3.22 4.66 22.36
C SER A 125 -2.30 3.60 23.01
N ASP A 126 -2.00 2.52 22.29
CA ASP A 126 -1.02 1.51 22.69
C ASP A 126 0.43 1.88 22.34
N GLY A 127 0.65 3.09 21.78
CA GLY A 127 1.96 3.58 21.35
C GLY A 127 2.44 3.08 20.00
N TYR A 128 1.69 2.17 19.33
CA TYR A 128 2.03 1.70 17.99
C TYR A 128 1.57 2.67 16.91
N PRO A 129 2.34 2.84 15.82
CA PRO A 129 1.89 3.60 14.67
C PRO A 129 0.72 2.89 13.98
N THR A 130 -0.10 3.66 13.27
CA THR A 130 -0.95 3.08 12.24
C THR A 130 -0.09 2.71 11.02
N TYR A 131 -0.58 1.78 10.20
CA TYR A 131 0.07 1.44 8.93
C TYR A 131 0.30 2.68 8.07
N ASN A 132 -0.71 3.55 7.97
CA ASN A 132 -0.67 4.76 7.16
C ASN A 132 0.42 5.77 7.59
N PHE A 133 0.86 5.72 8.82
CA PHE A 133 1.96 6.54 9.30
C PHE A 133 3.30 5.82 9.19
N ALA A 134 3.33 4.55 9.58
CA ALA A 134 4.54 3.75 9.56
C ALA A 134 5.15 3.66 8.16
N ASN A 135 4.33 3.41 7.13
CA ASN A 135 4.81 3.30 5.76
C ASN A 135 5.51 4.59 5.29
N VAL A 136 4.96 5.76 5.60
CA VAL A 136 5.54 7.05 5.20
C VAL A 136 6.87 7.32 5.92
N VAL A 137 6.94 7.00 7.22
CA VAL A 137 8.19 7.14 7.99
C VAL A 137 9.27 6.18 7.45
N ASP A 138 8.88 4.94 7.15
CA ASP A 138 9.80 3.92 6.65
C ASP A 138 10.28 4.29 5.25
N ASP A 139 9.39 4.62 4.32
CA ASP A 139 9.73 5.02 2.96
C ASP A 139 10.64 6.26 2.94
N HIS A 140 10.35 7.26 3.78
CA HIS A 140 11.18 8.45 3.93
C HIS A 140 12.60 8.11 4.41
N LEU A 141 12.72 7.25 5.43
CA LEU A 141 14.00 6.87 6.00
C LEU A 141 14.81 5.90 5.14
N MET A 142 14.13 5.10 4.33
CA MET A 142 14.75 4.17 3.39
C MET A 142 15.08 4.83 2.05
N GLY A 143 14.69 6.10 1.84
CA GLY A 143 14.95 6.82 0.59
C GLY A 143 14.18 6.24 -0.60
N ILE A 144 12.96 5.75 -0.37
CA ILE A 144 12.10 5.21 -1.42
C ILE A 144 11.73 6.30 -2.41
N THR A 145 12.02 6.07 -3.69
CA THR A 145 11.76 7.02 -4.79
C THR A 145 10.45 6.72 -5.51
N HIS A 146 10.02 5.47 -5.56
CA HIS A 146 8.80 5.03 -6.23
C HIS A 146 8.00 4.11 -5.33
N VAL A 147 6.70 4.38 -5.20
CA VAL A 147 5.75 3.55 -4.45
C VAL A 147 4.79 2.88 -5.42
N VAL A 148 4.97 1.57 -5.63
CA VAL A 148 4.12 0.74 -6.49
C VAL A 148 3.20 -0.10 -5.60
N ARG A 149 1.89 0.10 -5.69
CA ARG A 149 0.91 -0.58 -4.83
C ARG A 149 -0.49 -0.60 -5.44
N GLY A 150 -1.44 -1.28 -4.81
CA GLY A 150 -2.83 -1.33 -5.26
C GLY A 150 -3.55 0.03 -5.15
N ASN A 151 -4.51 0.26 -6.02
CA ASN A 151 -5.24 1.54 -6.11
C ASN A 151 -6.17 1.81 -4.91
N GLU A 152 -6.36 0.88 -3.99
CA GLU A 152 -7.06 1.09 -2.73
C GLU A 152 -6.42 2.17 -1.84
N TYR A 153 -5.15 2.47 -2.05
CA TYR A 153 -4.42 3.51 -1.32
C TYR A 153 -4.46 4.89 -1.99
N LEU A 154 -5.04 5.00 -3.18
CA LEU A 154 -5.09 6.25 -3.94
C LEU A 154 -5.76 7.37 -3.13
N SER A 155 -6.85 7.08 -2.42
CA SER A 155 -7.55 8.03 -1.57
C SER A 155 -6.77 8.45 -0.31
N SER A 156 -5.76 7.69 0.08
CA SER A 156 -4.89 8.01 1.24
C SER A 156 -3.66 8.80 0.85
N ALA A 157 -3.24 8.76 -0.41
CA ALA A 157 -2.03 9.42 -0.91
C ALA A 157 -1.96 10.92 -0.59
N PRO A 158 -3.05 11.72 -0.67
CA PRO A 158 -3.00 13.13 -0.28
C PRO A 158 -2.53 13.36 1.16
N LYS A 159 -2.96 12.50 2.10
CA LYS A 159 -2.54 12.57 3.51
C LYS A 159 -1.08 12.20 3.71
N TYR A 160 -0.58 11.25 2.90
CA TYR A 160 0.83 10.85 2.92
C TYR A 160 1.74 11.96 2.40
N ASN A 161 1.36 12.63 1.31
CA ASN A 161 2.13 13.73 0.74
C ASN A 161 2.38 14.81 1.76
N ARG A 162 1.35 15.18 2.53
CA ARG A 162 1.49 16.15 3.60
C ARG A 162 2.47 15.72 4.69
N LEU A 163 2.58 14.42 4.97
CA LEU A 163 3.58 13.91 5.91
C LEU A 163 5.00 14.01 5.34
N TYR A 164 5.21 13.64 4.06
CA TYR A 164 6.52 13.78 3.40
C TYR A 164 6.97 15.25 3.39
N GLU A 165 6.09 16.17 3.03
CA GLU A 165 6.34 17.61 3.03
C GLU A 165 6.68 18.11 4.45
N ALA A 166 5.92 17.67 5.47
CA ALA A 166 6.16 18.03 6.86
C ALA A 166 7.49 17.46 7.41
N PHE A 167 7.94 16.31 6.90
CA PHE A 167 9.26 15.79 7.22
C PHE A 167 10.39 16.55 6.52
N GLY A 168 10.08 17.33 5.47
CA GLY A 168 11.06 18.00 4.60
C GLY A 168 11.69 17.03 3.61
N GLY A 169 11.00 15.93 3.30
CA GLY A 169 11.38 14.93 2.30
C GLY A 169 10.69 15.17 0.98
N GLU A 170 11.19 14.53 -0.06
CA GLU A 170 10.54 14.48 -1.36
C GLU A 170 9.37 13.48 -1.33
N VAL A 171 8.27 13.85 -2.00
CA VAL A 171 7.15 12.95 -2.21
C VAL A 171 7.56 11.93 -3.27
N PRO A 172 7.42 10.61 -3.00
CA PRO A 172 7.77 9.59 -3.98
C PRO A 172 6.85 9.63 -5.20
N VAL A 173 7.33 9.10 -6.31
CA VAL A 173 6.51 8.83 -7.49
C VAL A 173 5.51 7.72 -7.16
N TYR A 174 4.23 7.97 -7.41
CA TYR A 174 3.18 6.98 -7.17
C TYR A 174 2.78 6.23 -8.44
N VAL A 175 2.73 4.91 -8.33
CA VAL A 175 2.23 3.99 -9.35
C VAL A 175 1.15 3.12 -8.70
N HIS A 176 -0.10 3.53 -8.78
CA HIS A 176 -1.20 2.75 -8.22
C HIS A 176 -1.72 1.75 -9.26
N CYS A 177 -1.43 0.47 -9.03
CA CYS A 177 -1.83 -0.62 -9.90
C CYS A 177 -3.34 -0.83 -9.89
N PRO A 178 -3.95 -1.24 -11.03
CA PRO A 178 -5.37 -1.53 -11.11
C PRO A 178 -5.77 -2.70 -10.20
N LEU A 179 -7.03 -2.70 -9.80
CA LEU A 179 -7.60 -3.81 -9.04
C LEU A 179 -7.66 -5.08 -9.91
N ILE A 180 -7.32 -6.23 -9.32
CA ILE A 180 -7.54 -7.53 -9.95
C ILE A 180 -8.85 -8.11 -9.42
N THR A 181 -9.73 -8.51 -10.33
CA THR A 181 -11.07 -9.03 -10.05
C THR A 181 -11.27 -10.42 -10.63
N ASN A 182 -12.32 -11.11 -10.16
CA ASN A 182 -12.85 -12.29 -10.84
C ASN A 182 -13.75 -11.89 -12.05
N ALA A 183 -14.31 -12.88 -12.73
CA ALA A 183 -15.20 -12.66 -13.88
C ALA A 183 -16.48 -11.87 -13.52
N GLU A 184 -16.92 -11.93 -12.28
CA GLU A 184 -18.06 -11.18 -11.73
C GLU A 184 -17.69 -9.77 -11.25
N HIS A 185 -16.48 -9.28 -11.58
CA HIS A 185 -15.93 -7.98 -11.17
C HIS A 185 -15.81 -7.78 -9.65
N GLN A 186 -15.73 -8.87 -8.88
CA GLN A 186 -15.49 -8.81 -7.45
C GLN A 186 -13.98 -8.90 -7.18
N LYS A 187 -13.49 -8.15 -6.19
CA LYS A 187 -12.08 -8.21 -5.78
C LYS A 187 -11.68 -9.64 -5.44
N LEU A 188 -10.57 -10.11 -6.02
CA LEU A 188 -10.00 -11.41 -5.66
C LEU A 188 -9.67 -11.45 -4.16
N SER A 189 -10.02 -12.55 -3.52
CA SER A 189 -9.73 -12.76 -2.11
C SER A 189 -9.08 -14.14 -1.90
N LYS A 190 -8.36 -14.30 -0.80
CA LYS A 190 -7.75 -15.60 -0.41
C LYS A 190 -8.77 -16.76 -0.33
N ARG A 191 -10.06 -16.45 -0.23
CA ARG A 191 -11.15 -17.45 -0.18
C ARG A 191 -11.56 -17.98 -1.55
N SER A 192 -11.09 -17.36 -2.64
CA SER A 192 -11.47 -17.76 -4.01
C SER A 192 -10.61 -18.91 -4.58
N GLY A 193 -9.67 -19.47 -3.81
CA GLY A 193 -8.96 -20.71 -4.15
C GLY A 193 -7.89 -20.62 -5.25
N HIS A 194 -7.61 -19.44 -5.78
CA HIS A 194 -6.61 -19.21 -6.84
C HIS A 194 -5.84 -17.90 -6.63
N SER A 195 -5.59 -17.52 -5.37
CA SER A 195 -5.16 -16.16 -5.07
C SER A 195 -3.75 -16.05 -4.53
N SER A 196 -3.05 -17.14 -4.28
CA SER A 196 -1.65 -17.12 -3.90
C SER A 196 -0.77 -17.78 -4.99
N TYR A 197 0.49 -17.40 -5.00
CA TYR A 197 1.50 -17.98 -5.86
C TYR A 197 1.68 -19.49 -5.57
N GLU A 198 1.67 -19.85 -4.29
CA GLU A 198 1.80 -21.22 -3.82
C GLU A 198 0.64 -22.10 -4.32
N ASP A 199 -0.61 -21.60 -4.21
CA ASP A 199 -1.80 -22.32 -4.72
C ASP A 199 -1.69 -22.61 -6.22
N LEU A 200 -1.10 -21.69 -7.00
CA LEU A 200 -0.90 -21.88 -8.42
C LEU A 200 0.20 -22.91 -8.71
N LEU A 201 1.30 -22.89 -7.97
CA LEU A 201 2.36 -23.90 -8.08
C LEU A 201 1.83 -25.31 -7.76
N GLU A 202 1.03 -25.45 -6.70
CA GLU A 202 0.41 -26.75 -6.33
C GLU A 202 -0.53 -27.28 -7.43
N GLN A 203 -1.12 -26.39 -8.23
CA GLN A 203 -1.95 -26.76 -9.38
C GLN A 203 -1.13 -27.10 -10.65
N GLY A 204 0.19 -27.04 -10.59
CA GLY A 204 1.07 -27.40 -11.71
C GLY A 204 1.38 -26.24 -12.66
N PHE A 205 1.13 -24.99 -12.27
CA PHE A 205 1.59 -23.86 -13.05
C PHE A 205 3.09 -23.62 -12.79
N VAL A 206 3.87 -23.38 -13.85
CA VAL A 206 5.29 -23.05 -13.71
C VAL A 206 5.48 -21.56 -13.37
N SER A 207 6.53 -21.27 -12.63
CA SER A 207 6.82 -19.90 -12.14
C SER A 207 6.88 -18.87 -13.27
N GLU A 208 7.49 -19.22 -14.38
CA GLU A 208 7.66 -18.37 -15.55
C GLU A 208 6.30 -17.97 -16.16
N ALA A 209 5.38 -18.94 -16.28
CA ALA A 209 4.04 -18.68 -16.77
C ALA A 209 3.25 -17.78 -15.82
N ILE A 210 3.37 -18.00 -14.50
CA ILE A 210 2.70 -17.17 -13.49
C ILE A 210 3.23 -15.73 -13.55
N VAL A 211 4.55 -15.54 -13.57
CA VAL A 211 5.17 -14.20 -13.63
C VAL A 211 4.75 -13.47 -14.90
N ASN A 212 4.83 -14.14 -16.07
CA ASN A 212 4.42 -13.54 -17.33
C ASN A 212 2.93 -13.17 -17.32
N TYR A 213 2.06 -14.06 -16.84
CA TYR A 213 0.63 -13.81 -16.78
C TYR A 213 0.31 -12.62 -15.85
N VAL A 214 0.92 -12.57 -14.66
CA VAL A 214 0.71 -11.48 -13.69
C VAL A 214 1.20 -10.15 -14.26
N ALA A 215 2.31 -10.13 -15.00
CA ALA A 215 2.78 -8.92 -15.68
C ALA A 215 1.75 -8.36 -16.67
N LEU A 216 1.01 -9.23 -17.37
CA LEU A 216 -0.04 -8.82 -18.31
C LEU A 216 -1.37 -8.42 -17.65
N LEU A 217 -1.50 -8.60 -16.33
CA LEU A 217 -2.69 -8.13 -15.60
C LEU A 217 -2.63 -6.61 -15.40
N GLY A 218 -3.25 -5.90 -16.32
CA GLY A 218 -3.31 -4.44 -16.31
C GLY A 218 -2.20 -3.75 -17.11
N TRP A 219 -1.22 -4.48 -17.63
CA TRP A 219 -0.22 -3.96 -18.57
C TRP A 219 -0.42 -4.55 -19.96
N CYS A 220 -0.21 -3.75 -21.00
CA CYS A 220 -0.30 -4.17 -22.40
C CYS A 220 1.01 -3.84 -23.11
N PRO A 221 1.75 -4.83 -23.63
CA PRO A 221 2.91 -4.58 -24.46
C PRO A 221 2.52 -3.93 -25.78
N GLN A 222 3.41 -3.10 -26.34
CA GLN A 222 3.13 -2.35 -27.56
C GLN A 222 2.92 -3.24 -28.80
N ASP A 223 3.54 -4.43 -28.82
CA ASP A 223 3.46 -5.38 -29.91
C ASP A 223 2.37 -6.45 -29.75
N ASN A 224 1.56 -6.36 -28.69
CA ASN A 224 0.52 -7.32 -28.32
C ASN A 224 1.03 -8.76 -28.12
N ARG A 225 2.32 -8.95 -27.91
CA ARG A 225 2.90 -10.26 -27.57
C ARG A 225 2.44 -10.69 -26.19
N GLU A 226 2.22 -11.98 -25.98
CA GLU A 226 1.70 -12.52 -24.73
C GLU A 226 2.69 -13.46 -24.01
N ILE A 227 3.67 -14.03 -24.72
CA ILE A 227 4.66 -14.94 -24.14
C ILE A 227 6.02 -14.26 -24.11
N PHE A 228 6.61 -14.17 -22.93
CA PHE A 228 7.87 -13.51 -22.64
C PHE A 228 8.73 -14.35 -21.71
N SER A 229 10.02 -14.47 -21.96
CA SER A 229 10.97 -14.82 -20.92
C SER A 229 11.03 -13.70 -19.87
N LEU A 230 11.57 -13.99 -18.68
CA LEU A 230 11.74 -12.96 -17.64
C LEU A 230 12.63 -11.80 -18.13
N GLN A 231 13.69 -12.10 -18.92
CA GLN A 231 14.56 -11.08 -19.47
C GLN A 231 13.81 -10.17 -20.45
N GLU A 232 13.00 -10.74 -21.34
CA GLU A 232 12.18 -9.96 -22.28
C GLU A 232 11.11 -9.14 -21.55
N LEU A 233 10.54 -9.64 -20.44
CA LEU A 233 9.64 -8.85 -19.60
C LEU A 233 10.35 -7.64 -18.99
N VAL A 234 11.56 -7.81 -18.47
CA VAL A 234 12.37 -6.70 -17.91
C VAL A 234 12.64 -5.63 -18.98
N GLU A 235 12.92 -6.04 -20.21
CA GLU A 235 13.20 -5.11 -21.32
C GLU A 235 11.95 -4.41 -21.88
N ALA A 236 10.79 -5.09 -21.85
CA ALA A 236 9.55 -4.60 -22.46
C ALA A 236 8.64 -3.88 -21.48
N PHE A 237 8.73 -4.20 -20.18
CA PHE A 237 7.78 -3.69 -19.17
C PHE A 237 7.97 -2.19 -18.95
N ASP A 238 6.89 -1.45 -19.14
CA ASP A 238 6.80 -0.02 -18.86
C ASP A 238 5.48 0.24 -18.12
N TYR A 239 5.57 0.68 -16.86
CA TYR A 239 4.40 0.94 -16.04
C TYR A 239 3.52 2.09 -16.57
N HIS A 240 4.04 2.98 -17.41
CA HIS A 240 3.23 4.03 -18.07
C HIS A 240 2.19 3.45 -19.04
N ASN A 241 2.37 2.20 -19.48
CA ASN A 241 1.41 1.48 -20.33
C ASN A 241 0.40 0.66 -19.51
N MET A 242 0.31 0.87 -18.21
CA MET A 242 -0.69 0.18 -17.38
C MET A 242 -2.08 0.82 -17.53
N SER A 243 -3.10 -0.04 -17.50
CA SER A 243 -4.50 0.36 -17.57
C SER A 243 -5.00 0.93 -16.25
N LYS A 244 -5.92 1.90 -16.32
CA LYS A 244 -6.69 2.39 -15.16
C LYS A 244 -7.81 1.44 -14.76
N SER A 245 -8.26 0.62 -15.72
CA SER A 245 -9.39 -0.29 -15.52
C SER A 245 -8.97 -1.54 -14.74
N PRO A 246 -9.85 -2.09 -13.89
CA PRO A 246 -9.61 -3.37 -13.25
C PRO A 246 -9.27 -4.47 -14.26
N ALA A 247 -8.28 -5.30 -13.93
CA ALA A 247 -7.92 -6.48 -14.70
C ALA A 247 -8.73 -7.68 -14.21
N VAL A 248 -9.21 -8.51 -15.13
CA VAL A 248 -9.94 -9.74 -14.77
C VAL A 248 -8.97 -10.90 -14.77
N PHE A 249 -8.90 -11.63 -13.65
CA PHE A 249 -8.12 -12.87 -13.55
C PHE A 249 -8.83 -13.99 -14.31
N ASP A 250 -8.19 -14.47 -15.39
CA ASP A 250 -8.66 -15.55 -16.25
C ASP A 250 -7.76 -16.78 -16.12
N ILE A 251 -8.22 -17.78 -15.39
CA ILE A 251 -7.50 -19.03 -15.19
C ILE A 251 -7.32 -19.83 -16.51
N GLN A 252 -8.22 -19.67 -17.48
CA GLN A 252 -8.11 -20.36 -18.76
C GLN A 252 -6.96 -19.77 -19.59
N LYS A 253 -6.82 -18.44 -19.57
CA LYS A 253 -5.67 -17.77 -20.18
C LYS A 253 -4.36 -18.21 -19.52
N LEU A 254 -4.31 -18.25 -18.19
CA LEU A 254 -3.12 -18.74 -17.47
C LEU A 254 -2.80 -20.19 -17.83
N ARG A 255 -3.80 -21.08 -17.94
CA ARG A 255 -3.61 -22.47 -18.38
C ARG A 255 -3.04 -22.56 -19.79
N TRP A 256 -3.56 -21.76 -20.71
CA TRP A 256 -3.03 -21.70 -22.07
C TRP A 256 -1.55 -21.27 -22.06
N MET A 257 -1.23 -20.16 -21.37
CA MET A 257 0.14 -19.68 -21.23
C MET A 257 1.07 -20.74 -20.64
N ASN A 258 0.63 -21.39 -19.55
CA ASN A 258 1.39 -22.47 -18.92
C ASN A 258 1.70 -23.60 -19.91
N GLY A 259 0.72 -23.95 -20.75
CA GLY A 259 0.91 -24.93 -21.81
C GLY A 259 1.99 -24.53 -22.82
N GLU A 260 2.08 -23.26 -23.18
CA GLU A 260 3.13 -22.76 -24.09
C GLU A 260 4.53 -22.87 -23.45
N TYR A 261 4.67 -22.53 -22.16
CA TYR A 261 5.93 -22.70 -21.43
C TYR A 261 6.34 -24.18 -21.31
N LEU A 262 5.40 -25.07 -20.98
CA LEU A 262 5.66 -26.51 -20.89
C LEU A 262 6.08 -27.12 -22.23
N LYS A 263 5.49 -26.69 -23.35
CA LYS A 263 5.88 -27.14 -24.70
C LYS A 263 7.28 -26.67 -25.10
N ALA A 264 7.69 -25.49 -24.61
CA ALA A 264 9.00 -24.92 -24.90
C ALA A 264 10.10 -25.42 -23.95
N MET A 265 9.73 -26.15 -22.89
CA MET A 265 10.66 -26.65 -21.89
C MET A 265 11.52 -27.78 -22.44
N ASP A 266 12.78 -27.87 -21.97
CA ASP A 266 13.63 -29.01 -22.25
C ASP A 266 12.95 -30.33 -21.82
N PRO A 267 12.96 -31.41 -22.65
CA PRO A 267 12.25 -32.64 -22.31
C PRO A 267 12.66 -33.28 -20.98
N GLU A 268 13.91 -33.20 -20.59
CA GLU A 268 14.38 -33.75 -19.32
C GLU A 268 13.85 -32.94 -18.15
N ILE A 269 13.90 -31.61 -18.25
CA ILE A 269 13.34 -30.67 -17.22
C ILE A 269 11.83 -30.87 -17.14
N PHE A 270 11.13 -30.99 -18.28
CA PHE A 270 9.70 -31.26 -18.29
C PHE A 270 9.36 -32.57 -17.60
N TYR A 271 10.13 -33.65 -17.88
CA TYR A 271 9.93 -34.94 -17.24
C TYR A 271 10.06 -34.86 -15.71
N GLU A 272 11.12 -34.22 -15.23
CA GLU A 272 11.33 -34.03 -13.79
C GLU A 272 10.20 -33.23 -13.15
N ALA A 273 9.77 -32.14 -13.79
CA ALA A 273 8.68 -31.30 -13.30
C ALA A 273 7.32 -32.03 -13.29
N ALA A 274 7.09 -32.98 -14.20
CA ALA A 274 5.86 -33.76 -14.31
C ALA A 274 5.78 -34.93 -13.32
N LEU A 275 6.93 -35.45 -12.85
CA LEU A 275 6.99 -36.63 -11.97
C LEU A 275 6.07 -36.55 -10.74
N PRO A 276 5.96 -35.44 -10.00
CA PRO A 276 5.09 -35.33 -8.83
C PRO A 276 3.61 -35.52 -9.15
N TYR A 277 3.20 -35.28 -10.38
CA TYR A 277 1.81 -35.31 -10.86
C TYR A 277 1.43 -36.63 -11.55
N LEU A 278 2.39 -37.54 -11.75
CA LEU A 278 2.18 -38.84 -12.42
C LEU A 278 1.88 -39.99 -11.45
N LYS A 279 1.68 -39.69 -10.17
CA LYS A 279 1.43 -40.68 -9.10
C LYS A 279 -0.04 -40.84 -8.81
#